data_04eac4f9cb720bef70888c4ec05f13b8
#
_entry.id   04eac4f9cb720bef70888c4ec05f13b8
#
_cell.length_a   1.000
_cell.length_b   1.000
_cell.length_c   1.000
_cell.angle_alpha   90.00
_cell.angle_beta   90.00
_cell.angle_gamma   90.00
#
_symmetry.space_group_name_H-M   'P 1'
#
loop_
_entity.id
_entity.type
_entity.pdbx_description
1 polymer ?
#
loop_
_entity_poly.entity_id
_entity_poly.type
_entity_poly.pdbx_seq_one_letter_code
_entity_poly.pdbx_strand_id
1 'polypeptide(L)'
;MHILLFLPGTKDVVATMILSKRWRSIWTMVPRLGYYDDTHKVFTGGLFGRLLGRLFDKSEQQQRCLWRFIDKSLQLHKAHVLESLLIKLGPSGDHVDVGKWIAIAVARRVRELTLMITWSAEPASLSKSLYTCDTLVELHLSNNIIVDVPSRVCLSSLKSISLYCVVYKDEDSLVRLLSNCPILKLLWVKRHHQDNVRNFNIKVTSLECLIYVNVNFFGVHNEGIGGSLVIDSPALKKFFYRDYSEDSCSIENKPCFDKADIGFLSYPDDKFMRSISSVMNFKLDLRTATVVWCNAIIFSKLMECKVTLLAELDWLESLMGLLQNSPNLKVLFIDQTLIRLDENFSLSWKEPSSVPGCFSAHLEIFDWKGYIGRSKEKEAIKYIFANSKCLKRAGISMKSSCKLEAKEKMMKELESMSRVSTSSQLLFSSQLEFPKV
;
A
#
# COMPACT_ATOMS: atom_id res chain seq x y z
N MET A 1 7.58 -13.21 33.29
CA MET A 1 6.96 -13.43 31.97
C MET A 1 7.04 -12.19 31.07
N HIS A 2 6.72 -10.97 31.55
CA HIS A 2 6.76 -9.74 30.74
C HIS A 2 8.09 -9.47 30.00
N ILE A 3 9.22 -9.76 30.61
CA ILE A 3 10.54 -9.56 29.98
C ILE A 3 10.70 -10.38 28.69
N LEU A 4 10.15 -11.61 28.65
CA LEU A 4 10.25 -12.47 27.48
C LEU A 4 9.46 -11.96 26.26
N LEU A 5 8.46 -11.10 26.46
CA LEU A 5 7.68 -10.48 25.38
C LEU A 5 8.44 -9.42 24.60
N PHE A 6 9.56 -8.92 25.14
CA PHE A 6 10.44 -7.97 24.46
C PHE A 6 11.51 -8.64 23.60
N LEU A 7 11.67 -9.94 23.70
CA LEU A 7 12.63 -10.66 22.88
C LEU A 7 12.14 -10.82 21.44
N PRO A 8 13.01 -10.69 20.44
CA PRO A 8 12.63 -10.58 19.03
C PRO A 8 12.03 -11.88 18.47
N GLY A 9 12.38 -13.06 19.01
CA GLY A 9 11.89 -14.32 18.50
C GLY A 9 11.85 -15.47 19.51
N THR A 10 11.15 -16.53 19.17
CA THR A 10 11.03 -17.72 20.03
C THR A 10 12.38 -18.38 20.32
N LYS A 11 13.34 -18.31 19.38
CA LYS A 11 14.70 -18.81 19.63
C LYS A 11 15.37 -18.10 20.82
N ASP A 12 15.23 -16.78 20.88
CA ASP A 12 15.81 -15.96 21.94
C ASP A 12 15.11 -16.22 23.28
N VAL A 13 13.79 -16.38 23.24
CA VAL A 13 12.99 -16.77 24.40
C VAL A 13 13.43 -18.13 24.95
N VAL A 14 13.60 -19.13 24.09
CA VAL A 14 14.08 -20.46 24.47
C VAL A 14 15.52 -20.43 24.98
N ALA A 15 16.39 -19.58 24.40
CA ALA A 15 17.77 -19.45 24.85
C ALA A 15 17.88 -19.02 26.34
N THR A 16 16.87 -18.33 26.87
CA THR A 16 16.85 -17.95 28.31
C THR A 16 16.80 -19.16 29.27
N MET A 17 16.52 -20.37 28.77
CA MET A 17 16.53 -21.61 29.58
C MET A 17 17.87 -21.89 30.25
N ILE A 18 18.97 -21.33 29.72
CA ILE A 18 20.32 -21.46 30.30
C ILE A 18 20.47 -20.69 31.62
N LEU A 19 19.65 -19.67 31.86
CA LEU A 19 19.79 -18.78 33.03
C LEU A 19 19.51 -19.47 34.35
N SER A 20 18.50 -20.37 34.41
CA SER A 20 18.23 -21.20 35.59
C SER A 20 17.20 -22.28 35.31
N LYS A 21 17.04 -23.24 36.25
CA LYS A 21 16.01 -24.31 36.19
C LYS A 21 14.60 -23.74 36.07
N ARG A 22 14.31 -22.59 36.69
CA ARG A 22 13.00 -21.90 36.62
C ARG A 22 12.68 -21.40 35.20
N TRP A 23 13.66 -20.91 34.45
CA TRP A 23 13.47 -20.42 33.09
C TRP A 23 13.15 -21.52 32.07
N ARG A 24 13.48 -22.79 32.40
CA ARG A 24 13.23 -23.93 31.51
C ARG A 24 11.75 -24.15 31.18
N SER A 25 10.84 -23.73 32.05
CA SER A 25 9.39 -23.89 31.85
C SER A 25 8.67 -22.58 31.49
N ILE A 26 9.24 -21.44 31.83
CA ILE A 26 8.54 -20.15 31.63
C ILE A 26 8.28 -19.85 30.15
N TRP A 27 9.23 -20.17 29.27
CA TRP A 27 9.08 -19.95 27.83
C TRP A 27 7.88 -20.72 27.24
N THR A 28 7.53 -21.87 27.80
CA THR A 28 6.40 -22.71 27.31
C THR A 28 5.05 -22.03 27.55
N MET A 29 4.99 -21.01 28.35
CA MET A 29 3.78 -20.27 28.72
C MET A 29 3.68 -18.90 28.04
N VAL A 30 4.64 -18.53 27.18
CA VAL A 30 4.63 -17.23 26.48
C VAL A 30 3.50 -17.20 25.46
N PRO A 31 2.59 -16.20 25.48
CA PRO A 31 1.42 -16.18 24.62
C PRO A 31 1.73 -15.82 23.16
N ARG A 32 2.95 -15.41 22.85
CA ARG A 32 3.36 -14.98 21.50
C ARG A 32 4.57 -15.76 21.04
N LEU A 33 4.47 -16.39 19.87
CA LEU A 33 5.54 -17.16 19.25
C LEU A 33 5.91 -16.56 17.91
N GLY A 34 7.20 -16.27 17.71
CA GLY A 34 7.75 -15.74 16.48
C GLY A 34 8.93 -16.57 15.97
N TYR A 35 8.85 -17.04 14.73
CA TYR A 35 9.89 -17.81 14.06
C TYR A 35 10.32 -17.10 12.80
N TYR A 36 11.60 -16.78 12.72
CA TYR A 36 12.19 -16.04 11.61
C TYR A 36 13.34 -16.82 11.02
N ASP A 37 13.37 -16.90 9.71
CA ASP A 37 14.56 -17.28 8.97
C ASP A 37 15.40 -16.03 8.70
N ASP A 38 16.57 -15.93 9.32
CA ASP A 38 17.46 -14.77 9.22
C ASP A 38 18.05 -14.56 7.80
N THR A 39 17.87 -15.52 6.89
CA THR A 39 18.31 -15.39 5.49
C THR A 39 17.58 -14.29 4.73
N HIS A 40 16.44 -13.82 5.22
CA HIS A 40 15.64 -12.75 4.60
C HIS A 40 16.29 -11.37 4.60
N LYS A 41 17.32 -11.11 5.38
CA LYS A 41 18.01 -9.80 5.38
C LYS A 41 18.78 -9.49 4.08
N VAL A 42 18.97 -10.49 3.20
CA VAL A 42 19.79 -10.35 2.00
C VAL A 42 18.98 -10.06 0.73
N PHE A 43 17.67 -10.25 0.71
CA PHE A 43 16.87 -10.24 -0.54
C PHE A 43 16.10 -8.96 -0.87
N THR A 44 16.29 -7.86 -0.17
CA THR A 44 15.61 -6.58 -0.46
C THR A 44 16.34 -5.68 -1.46
N GLY A 45 17.25 -6.18 -2.27
CA GLY A 45 18.02 -5.35 -3.19
C GLY A 45 18.56 -6.07 -4.43
N GLY A 46 17.97 -5.83 -5.60
CA GLY A 46 18.62 -5.83 -6.92
C GLY A 46 19.14 -7.15 -7.48
N LEU A 47 19.59 -7.08 -8.73
CA LEU A 47 20.23 -8.13 -9.55
C LEU A 47 21.37 -8.92 -8.86
N PHE A 48 22.01 -8.34 -7.85
CA PHE A 48 23.08 -8.97 -7.07
C PHE A 48 22.62 -10.11 -6.17
N GLY A 49 21.34 -10.13 -5.73
CA GLY A 49 20.80 -11.20 -4.88
C GLY A 49 20.73 -12.56 -5.58
N ARG A 50 20.56 -12.59 -6.91
CA ARG A 50 20.54 -13.85 -7.70
C ARG A 50 21.90 -14.51 -7.88
N LEU A 51 22.98 -13.75 -7.87
CA LEU A 51 24.35 -14.30 -8.00
C LEU A 51 24.85 -14.89 -6.68
N LEU A 52 24.50 -14.30 -5.55
CA LEU A 52 24.92 -14.77 -4.22
C LEU A 52 24.15 -16.01 -3.73
N GLY A 53 22.95 -16.27 -4.25
CA GLY A 53 22.15 -17.45 -3.89
C GLY A 53 22.81 -18.80 -4.22
N ARG A 54 23.82 -18.82 -5.12
CA ARG A 54 24.59 -20.05 -5.45
C ARG A 54 25.74 -20.36 -4.49
N LEU A 55 26.06 -19.48 -3.55
CA LEU A 55 27.15 -19.65 -2.59
C LEU A 55 26.71 -20.16 -1.21
N PHE A 56 25.41 -20.38 -0.99
CA PHE A 56 24.87 -20.71 0.33
C PHE A 56 24.28 -22.12 0.44
N ASP A 57 25.13 -23.13 0.18
CA ASP A 57 24.82 -24.53 0.51
C ASP A 57 24.66 -24.79 2.03
N LYS A 58 25.08 -23.83 2.85
CA LYS A 58 24.83 -23.81 4.31
C LYS A 58 23.38 -23.47 4.70
N SER A 59 22.56 -22.98 3.79
CA SER A 59 21.20 -22.51 4.07
C SER A 59 20.23 -23.67 4.34
N GLU A 60 20.29 -24.78 3.60
CA GLU A 60 19.34 -25.90 3.74
C GLU A 60 19.43 -26.57 5.11
N GLN A 61 20.63 -26.81 5.62
CA GLN A 61 20.81 -27.46 6.92
C GLN A 61 20.34 -26.58 8.06
N GLN A 62 20.52 -25.26 7.95
CA GLN A 62 20.05 -24.28 8.94
C GLN A 62 18.52 -24.16 8.92
N GLN A 63 17.90 -24.24 7.74
CA GLN A 63 16.44 -24.21 7.58
C GLN A 63 15.78 -25.49 8.12
N ARG A 64 16.33 -26.68 7.82
CA ARG A 64 15.86 -27.94 8.42
C ARG A 64 15.92 -27.92 9.94
N CYS A 65 16.94 -27.28 10.52
CA CYS A 65 17.04 -27.06 11.96
C CYS A 65 15.92 -26.14 12.47
N LEU A 66 15.58 -25.07 11.73
CA LEU A 66 14.50 -24.16 12.11
C LEU A 66 13.13 -24.85 12.13
N TRP A 67 12.82 -25.66 11.13
CA TRP A 67 11.52 -26.35 11.06
C TRP A 67 11.35 -27.39 12.17
N ARG A 68 12.41 -28.18 12.43
CA ARG A 68 12.42 -29.08 13.58
C ARG A 68 12.27 -28.33 14.90
N PHE A 69 12.85 -27.14 14.98
CA PHE A 69 12.70 -26.27 16.15
C PHE A 69 11.27 -25.78 16.30
N ILE A 70 10.60 -25.36 15.19
CA ILE A 70 9.19 -24.98 15.21
C ILE A 70 8.33 -26.14 15.68
N ASP A 71 8.46 -27.31 15.08
CA ASP A 71 7.71 -28.50 15.47
C ASP A 71 7.85 -28.83 16.95
N LYS A 72 9.09 -28.94 17.44
CA LYS A 72 9.35 -29.27 18.85
C LYS A 72 8.87 -28.19 19.80
N SER A 73 9.10 -26.94 19.48
CA SER A 73 8.69 -25.83 20.34
C SER A 73 7.17 -25.72 20.44
N LEU A 74 6.44 -25.86 19.32
CA LEU A 74 4.98 -25.89 19.34
C LEU A 74 4.42 -27.09 20.13
N GLN A 75 5.04 -28.28 20.08
CA GLN A 75 4.64 -29.40 20.87
C GLN A 75 4.90 -29.22 22.39
N LEU A 76 6.03 -28.60 22.75
CA LEU A 76 6.41 -28.34 24.13
C LEU A 76 5.70 -27.17 24.76
N HIS A 77 5.14 -26.29 23.94
CA HIS A 77 4.44 -25.08 24.38
C HIS A 77 3.13 -25.43 25.11
N LYS A 78 2.89 -24.84 26.28
CA LYS A 78 1.82 -25.23 27.22
C LYS A 78 0.77 -24.15 27.46
N ALA A 79 0.93 -22.94 26.91
CA ALA A 79 -0.07 -21.89 27.07
C ALA A 79 -1.42 -22.35 26.50
N HIS A 80 -2.48 -22.18 27.26
CA HIS A 80 -3.85 -22.50 26.82
C HIS A 80 -4.33 -21.58 25.72
N VAL A 81 -3.91 -20.32 25.75
CA VAL A 81 -4.23 -19.31 24.72
C VAL A 81 -2.94 -18.87 24.07
N LEU A 82 -2.91 -18.93 22.73
CA LEU A 82 -1.84 -18.39 21.92
C LEU A 82 -2.32 -17.07 21.31
N GLU A 83 -1.84 -15.94 21.83
CA GLU A 83 -2.24 -14.63 21.30
C GLU A 83 -1.77 -14.46 19.86
N SER A 84 -0.49 -14.75 19.59
CA SER A 84 0.10 -14.52 18.26
C SER A 84 1.03 -15.65 17.86
N LEU A 85 0.89 -16.12 16.61
CA LEU A 85 1.83 -16.99 15.93
C LEU A 85 2.33 -16.33 14.65
N LEU A 86 3.63 -16.07 14.59
CA LEU A 86 4.30 -15.54 13.42
C LEU A 86 5.35 -16.52 12.93
N ILE A 87 5.23 -16.92 11.65
CA ILE A 87 6.17 -17.84 10.98
C ILE A 87 6.61 -17.19 9.66
N LYS A 88 7.91 -16.88 9.55
CA LYS A 88 8.55 -16.38 8.33
C LYS A 88 9.61 -17.39 7.89
N LEU A 89 9.37 -18.04 6.77
CA LEU A 89 10.26 -19.06 6.21
C LEU A 89 10.84 -18.58 4.88
N GLY A 90 12.14 -18.77 4.73
CA GLY A 90 12.89 -18.53 3.51
C GLY A 90 12.69 -19.61 2.45
N PRO A 91 13.38 -19.48 1.31
CA PRO A 91 13.32 -20.47 0.23
C PRO A 91 13.92 -21.82 0.69
N SER A 92 13.13 -22.87 0.62
CA SER A 92 13.56 -24.24 0.95
C SER A 92 12.98 -25.25 -0.02
N GLY A 93 13.67 -26.39 -0.14
CA GLY A 93 13.29 -27.49 -1.02
C GLY A 93 12.45 -28.62 -0.39
N ASP A 94 12.24 -28.62 0.94
CA ASP A 94 11.54 -29.71 1.61
C ASP A 94 10.05 -29.41 1.84
N HIS A 95 9.21 -30.42 1.72
CA HIS A 95 7.79 -30.34 2.05
C HIS A 95 7.59 -30.23 3.56
N VAL A 96 7.11 -29.09 4.03
CA VAL A 96 6.76 -28.86 5.43
C VAL A 96 5.26 -28.77 5.58
N ASP A 97 4.72 -29.53 6.54
CA ASP A 97 3.30 -29.48 6.86
C ASP A 97 2.97 -28.27 7.73
N VAL A 98 2.85 -27.12 7.06
CA VAL A 98 2.42 -25.85 7.68
C VAL A 98 1.00 -25.97 8.27
N GLY A 99 0.17 -26.81 7.64
CA GLY A 99 -1.19 -27.05 8.10
C GLY A 99 -1.25 -27.59 9.53
N LYS A 100 -0.28 -28.43 9.93
CA LYS A 100 -0.15 -28.90 11.29
C LYS A 100 0.12 -27.82 12.32
N TRP A 101 0.99 -26.86 11.99
CA TRP A 101 1.29 -25.75 12.89
C TRP A 101 0.07 -24.83 13.09
N ILE A 102 -0.65 -24.59 11.98
CA ILE A 102 -1.90 -23.83 12.02
C ILE A 102 -2.95 -24.55 12.88
N ALA A 103 -3.11 -25.87 12.71
CA ALA A 103 -4.06 -26.63 13.51
C ALA A 103 -3.76 -26.55 15.02
N ILE A 104 -2.48 -26.59 15.39
CA ILE A 104 -2.04 -26.39 16.78
C ILE A 104 -2.38 -24.99 17.28
N ALA A 105 -2.16 -23.96 16.46
CA ALA A 105 -2.46 -22.58 16.81
C ALA A 105 -3.97 -22.35 16.99
N VAL A 106 -4.78 -22.89 16.10
CA VAL A 106 -6.25 -22.82 16.17
C VAL A 106 -6.77 -23.54 17.42
N ALA A 107 -6.26 -24.76 17.72
CA ALA A 107 -6.63 -25.47 18.94
C ALA A 107 -6.30 -24.69 20.22
N ARG A 108 -5.35 -23.73 20.15
CA ARG A 108 -4.98 -22.83 21.26
C ARG A 108 -5.58 -21.44 21.11
N ARG A 109 -6.67 -21.31 20.35
CA ARG A 109 -7.46 -20.10 20.26
C ARG A 109 -6.64 -18.87 19.81
N VAL A 110 -5.81 -19.05 18.78
CA VAL A 110 -4.96 -17.99 18.23
C VAL A 110 -5.79 -16.77 17.81
N ARG A 111 -5.24 -15.57 18.10
CA ARG A 111 -5.87 -14.28 17.72
C ARG A 111 -5.19 -13.63 16.53
N GLU A 112 -3.88 -13.76 16.43
CA GLU A 112 -3.07 -13.18 15.35
C GLU A 112 -2.25 -14.29 14.69
N LEU A 113 -2.47 -14.51 13.41
CA LEU A 113 -1.73 -15.49 12.62
C LEU A 113 -1.04 -14.84 11.44
N THR A 114 0.29 -14.92 11.39
CA THR A 114 1.10 -14.45 10.26
C THR A 114 1.93 -15.60 9.71
N LEU A 115 1.72 -15.88 8.43
CA LEU A 115 2.47 -16.88 7.66
C LEU A 115 3.08 -16.21 6.43
N MET A 116 4.39 -16.23 6.33
CA MET A 116 5.15 -15.72 5.17
C MET A 116 6.08 -16.84 4.69
N ILE A 117 5.83 -17.36 3.49
CA ILE A 117 6.54 -18.52 2.96
C ILE A 117 7.11 -18.16 1.59
N THR A 118 8.43 -18.03 1.49
CA THR A 118 9.12 -17.61 0.26
C THR A 118 9.97 -18.71 -0.34
N TRP A 119 9.41 -19.87 -0.60
CA TRP A 119 10.12 -20.93 -1.32
C TRP A 119 9.59 -21.15 -2.74
N SER A 120 10.35 -21.89 -3.53
CA SER A 120 10.06 -22.21 -4.93
C SER A 120 9.31 -23.53 -5.14
N ALA A 121 9.03 -24.26 -4.07
CA ALA A 121 8.27 -25.51 -4.10
C ALA A 121 6.76 -25.25 -4.32
N GLU A 122 5.98 -26.33 -4.36
CA GLU A 122 4.53 -26.21 -4.45
C GLU A 122 3.92 -25.36 -3.32
N PRO A 123 2.82 -24.65 -3.58
CA PRO A 123 2.18 -23.80 -2.59
C PRO A 123 1.74 -24.58 -1.34
N ALA A 124 1.99 -24.01 -0.15
CA ALA A 124 1.63 -24.62 1.12
C ALA A 124 0.12 -24.59 1.36
N SER A 125 -0.45 -25.73 1.72
CA SER A 125 -1.86 -25.85 2.09
C SER A 125 -2.10 -25.45 3.54
N LEU A 126 -3.22 -24.75 3.78
CA LEU A 126 -3.66 -24.37 5.11
C LEU A 126 -4.55 -25.45 5.74
N SER A 127 -4.51 -25.58 7.06
CA SER A 127 -5.48 -26.42 7.78
C SER A 127 -6.89 -25.85 7.62
N LYS A 128 -7.86 -26.71 7.31
CA LYS A 128 -9.28 -26.31 7.20
C LYS A 128 -9.84 -25.75 8.51
N SER A 129 -9.27 -26.13 9.67
CA SER A 129 -9.66 -25.60 10.98
C SER A 129 -9.43 -24.08 11.09
N LEU A 130 -8.52 -23.51 10.30
CA LEU A 130 -8.31 -22.05 10.25
C LEU A 130 -9.61 -21.30 9.93
N TYR A 131 -10.37 -21.80 8.99
CA TYR A 131 -11.57 -21.15 8.49
C TYR A 131 -12.79 -21.23 9.44
N THR A 132 -12.64 -21.93 10.54
CA THR A 132 -13.64 -22.03 11.63
C THR A 132 -13.12 -21.49 12.96
N CYS A 133 -12.00 -20.74 12.95
CA CYS A 133 -11.40 -20.17 14.14
C CYS A 133 -12.15 -18.90 14.55
N ASP A 134 -13.01 -18.99 15.56
CA ASP A 134 -13.84 -17.91 16.08
C ASP A 134 -13.07 -16.84 16.88
N THR A 135 -11.82 -17.17 17.29
CA THR A 135 -10.97 -16.25 18.07
C THR A 135 -10.01 -15.43 17.21
N LEU A 136 -9.87 -15.76 15.92
CA LEU A 136 -8.92 -15.10 15.03
C LEU A 136 -9.36 -13.67 14.72
N VAL A 137 -8.49 -12.70 15.01
CA VAL A 137 -8.71 -11.26 14.80
C VAL A 137 -7.93 -10.74 13.61
N GLU A 138 -6.71 -11.22 13.43
CA GLU A 138 -5.82 -10.81 12.35
C GLU A 138 -5.24 -12.04 11.63
N LEU A 139 -5.35 -12.02 10.30
CA LEU A 139 -4.79 -13.05 9.42
C LEU A 139 -3.90 -12.42 8.36
N HIS A 140 -2.63 -12.81 8.36
CA HIS A 140 -1.69 -12.40 7.32
C HIS A 140 -1.10 -13.63 6.63
N LEU A 141 -1.38 -13.76 5.33
CA LEU A 141 -0.87 -14.83 4.47
C LEU A 141 -0.03 -14.20 3.36
N SER A 142 1.19 -14.68 3.19
CA SER A 142 2.11 -14.09 2.21
C SER A 142 2.86 -15.14 1.41
N ASN A 143 2.89 -14.89 0.10
CA ASN A 143 3.58 -15.67 -0.92
C ASN A 143 2.98 -17.08 -1.09
N ASN A 144 3.75 -18.06 -1.34
CA ASN A 144 3.42 -19.40 -1.81
C ASN A 144 2.45 -20.20 -0.90
N ILE A 145 1.27 -19.66 -0.66
CA ILE A 145 0.21 -20.25 0.18
C ILE A 145 -1.06 -20.42 -0.67
N ILE A 146 -1.65 -21.63 -0.63
CA ILE A 146 -2.96 -21.88 -1.24
C ILE A 146 -4.08 -21.49 -0.28
N VAL A 147 -4.95 -20.60 -0.74
CA VAL A 147 -6.20 -20.25 -0.07
C VAL A 147 -7.31 -21.18 -0.59
N ASP A 148 -7.46 -22.35 0.05
CA ASP A 148 -8.51 -23.34 -0.21
C ASP A 148 -9.61 -23.21 0.83
N VAL A 149 -10.62 -22.41 0.53
CA VAL A 149 -11.69 -22.08 1.48
C VAL A 149 -12.84 -23.09 1.37
N PRO A 150 -13.13 -23.83 2.43
CA PRO A 150 -14.22 -24.80 2.42
C PRO A 150 -15.60 -24.12 2.38
N SER A 151 -16.66 -24.91 2.14
CA SER A 151 -18.03 -24.40 2.14
C SER A 151 -18.51 -23.93 3.51
N ARG A 152 -17.96 -24.50 4.60
CA ARG A 152 -18.27 -24.08 5.97
C ARG A 152 -17.14 -23.19 6.49
N VAL A 153 -17.43 -21.92 6.64
CA VAL A 153 -16.52 -20.90 7.15
C VAL A 153 -17.22 -20.13 8.25
N CYS A 154 -16.51 -19.79 9.31
CA CYS A 154 -17.00 -18.93 10.38
C CYS A 154 -15.81 -18.20 11.00
N LEU A 155 -15.57 -16.97 10.57
CA LEU A 155 -14.49 -16.10 11.06
C LEU A 155 -15.10 -14.85 11.72
N SER A 156 -15.93 -15.08 12.71
CA SER A 156 -16.79 -14.07 13.35
C SER A 156 -16.03 -12.94 14.05
N SER A 157 -14.78 -13.18 14.46
CA SER A 157 -13.93 -12.18 15.16
C SER A 157 -12.94 -11.49 14.25
N LEU A 158 -12.85 -11.86 12.96
CA LEU A 158 -11.79 -11.41 12.06
C LEU A 158 -12.00 -9.95 11.64
N LYS A 159 -11.03 -9.09 11.97
CA LYS A 159 -11.06 -7.65 11.70
C LYS A 159 -10.10 -7.23 10.60
N SER A 160 -9.02 -7.97 10.42
CA SER A 160 -7.97 -7.64 9.45
C SER A 160 -7.54 -8.87 8.67
N ILE A 161 -7.51 -8.76 7.34
CA ILE A 161 -6.96 -9.77 6.44
C ILE A 161 -5.90 -9.12 5.55
N SER A 162 -4.75 -9.78 5.44
CA SER A 162 -3.70 -9.45 4.47
C SER A 162 -3.38 -10.67 3.61
N LEU A 163 -3.62 -10.57 2.30
CA LEU A 163 -3.36 -11.60 1.29
C LEU A 163 -2.30 -11.08 0.33
N TYR A 164 -1.08 -11.52 0.50
CA TYR A 164 0.06 -10.97 -0.23
C TYR A 164 0.65 -12.03 -1.16
N CYS A 165 0.40 -11.92 -2.45
CA CYS A 165 0.89 -12.86 -3.47
C CYS A 165 0.51 -14.33 -3.17
N VAL A 166 -0.69 -14.57 -2.67
CA VAL A 166 -1.22 -15.92 -2.41
C VAL A 166 -1.81 -16.52 -3.69
N VAL A 167 -1.96 -17.84 -3.70
CA VAL A 167 -2.65 -18.58 -4.77
C VAL A 167 -4.03 -18.98 -4.27
N TYR A 168 -5.06 -18.79 -5.07
CA TYR A 168 -6.41 -19.25 -4.73
C TYR A 168 -6.68 -20.61 -5.37
N LYS A 169 -7.42 -21.49 -4.68
CA LYS A 169 -7.81 -22.76 -5.26
C LYS A 169 -8.74 -22.59 -6.44
N ASP A 170 -9.68 -21.66 -6.31
CA ASP A 170 -10.68 -21.31 -7.31
C ASP A 170 -11.11 -19.85 -7.15
N GLU A 171 -11.82 -19.30 -8.14
CA GLU A 171 -12.33 -17.91 -8.10
C GLU A 171 -13.28 -17.64 -6.92
N ASP A 172 -14.04 -18.66 -6.49
CA ASP A 172 -15.00 -18.52 -5.39
C ASP A 172 -14.32 -18.54 -4.01
N SER A 173 -13.08 -18.98 -3.89
CA SER A 173 -12.37 -19.07 -2.61
C SER A 173 -12.30 -17.73 -1.89
N LEU A 174 -12.02 -16.66 -2.63
CA LEU A 174 -12.00 -15.31 -2.06
C LEU A 174 -13.39 -14.87 -1.60
N VAL A 175 -14.41 -15.08 -2.44
CA VAL A 175 -15.79 -14.70 -2.15
C VAL A 175 -16.29 -15.46 -0.91
N ARG A 176 -16.02 -16.77 -0.82
CA ARG A 176 -16.35 -17.58 0.36
C ARG A 176 -15.64 -17.09 1.62
N LEU A 177 -14.37 -16.69 1.52
CA LEU A 177 -13.63 -16.14 2.65
C LEU A 177 -14.27 -14.85 3.15
N LEU A 178 -14.44 -13.88 2.26
CA LEU A 178 -14.86 -12.52 2.63
C LEU A 178 -16.33 -12.47 3.12
N SER A 179 -17.22 -13.26 2.51
CA SER A 179 -18.64 -13.29 2.92
C SER A 179 -18.87 -13.85 4.32
N ASN A 180 -17.88 -14.55 4.89
CA ASN A 180 -17.95 -15.11 6.23
C ASN A 180 -17.12 -14.33 7.28
N CYS A 181 -16.78 -13.07 6.99
CA CYS A 181 -16.08 -12.16 7.88
C CYS A 181 -16.94 -10.92 8.21
N PRO A 182 -17.98 -11.04 9.03
CA PRO A 182 -19.03 -10.01 9.19
C PRO A 182 -18.54 -8.70 9.80
N ILE A 183 -17.41 -8.70 10.51
CA ILE A 183 -16.85 -7.52 11.17
C ILE A 183 -15.49 -7.08 10.59
N LEU A 184 -15.17 -7.53 9.37
CA LEU A 184 -13.90 -7.22 8.72
C LEU A 184 -13.80 -5.71 8.43
N LYS A 185 -12.74 -5.07 8.93
CA LYS A 185 -12.50 -3.63 8.81
C LYS A 185 -11.39 -3.30 7.83
N LEU A 186 -10.38 -4.15 7.73
CA LEU A 186 -9.22 -3.94 6.88
C LEU A 186 -8.98 -5.15 5.98
N LEU A 187 -8.89 -4.89 4.69
CA LEU A 187 -8.47 -5.87 3.70
C LEU A 187 -7.28 -5.33 2.93
N TRP A 188 -6.16 -6.05 2.98
CA TRP A 188 -4.98 -5.77 2.18
C TRP A 188 -4.74 -6.91 1.21
N VAL A 189 -4.81 -6.63 -0.08
CA VAL A 189 -4.54 -7.58 -1.16
C VAL A 189 -3.38 -7.07 -2.00
N LYS A 190 -2.36 -7.90 -2.16
CA LYS A 190 -1.38 -7.74 -3.22
C LYS A 190 -1.42 -8.96 -4.11
N ARG A 191 -1.78 -8.75 -5.36
CA ARG A 191 -1.85 -9.82 -6.35
C ARG A 191 -0.47 -10.14 -6.93
N HIS A 192 -0.30 -11.38 -7.31
CA HIS A 192 0.87 -11.86 -8.04
C HIS A 192 0.58 -11.83 -9.56
N HIS A 193 1.60 -11.58 -10.38
CA HIS A 193 1.45 -11.56 -11.84
C HIS A 193 0.97 -12.89 -12.46
N GLN A 194 1.10 -14.00 -11.72
CA GLN A 194 0.60 -15.33 -12.10
C GLN A 194 -0.61 -15.77 -11.27
N ASP A 195 -1.31 -14.81 -10.70
CA ASP A 195 -2.55 -15.07 -9.96
C ASP A 195 -3.58 -15.75 -10.87
N ASN A 196 -4.24 -16.76 -10.33
CA ASN A 196 -5.21 -17.60 -11.07
C ASN A 196 -6.65 -17.07 -11.02
N VAL A 197 -6.91 -15.95 -10.34
CA VAL A 197 -8.25 -15.36 -10.23
C VAL A 197 -8.39 -14.20 -11.22
N ARG A 198 -9.35 -14.30 -12.14
CA ARG A 198 -9.65 -13.25 -13.12
C ARG A 198 -10.62 -12.21 -12.56
N ASN A 199 -11.71 -12.67 -11.94
CA ASN A 199 -12.77 -11.82 -11.44
C ASN A 199 -12.65 -11.65 -9.93
N PHE A 200 -12.07 -10.54 -9.52
CA PHE A 200 -11.78 -10.26 -8.12
C PHE A 200 -12.95 -9.49 -7.48
N ASN A 201 -13.78 -10.19 -6.70
CA ASN A 201 -14.98 -9.62 -6.10
C ASN A 201 -14.79 -9.37 -4.60
N ILE A 202 -14.92 -8.11 -4.18
CA ILE A 202 -14.81 -7.68 -2.78
C ILE A 202 -16.19 -7.18 -2.34
N LYS A 203 -16.96 -8.05 -1.67
CA LYS A 203 -18.28 -7.74 -1.12
C LYS A 203 -18.26 -7.87 0.39
N VAL A 204 -17.99 -6.76 1.10
CA VAL A 204 -17.87 -6.72 2.55
C VAL A 204 -18.50 -5.44 3.10
N THR A 205 -19.68 -5.55 3.67
CA THR A 205 -20.46 -4.39 4.15
C THR A 205 -19.78 -3.61 5.29
N SER A 206 -18.95 -4.28 6.09
CA SER A 206 -18.25 -3.71 7.25
C SER A 206 -16.87 -3.15 6.94
N LEU A 207 -16.37 -3.28 5.68
CA LEU A 207 -15.01 -2.91 5.31
C LEU A 207 -14.82 -1.39 5.32
N GLU A 208 -13.86 -0.92 6.11
CA GLU A 208 -13.54 0.51 6.23
C GLU A 208 -12.26 0.91 5.47
N CYS A 209 -11.34 -0.03 5.28
CA CYS A 209 -10.06 0.21 4.61
C CYS A 209 -9.75 -0.91 3.63
N LEU A 210 -9.53 -0.54 2.38
CA LEU A 210 -9.07 -1.45 1.32
C LEU A 210 -7.73 -0.98 0.78
N ILE A 211 -6.74 -1.88 0.79
CA ILE A 211 -5.46 -1.72 0.11
C ILE A 211 -5.39 -2.79 -0.97
N TYR A 212 -5.44 -2.37 -2.23
CA TYR A 212 -5.37 -3.27 -3.38
C TYR A 212 -4.18 -2.91 -4.26
N VAL A 213 -3.31 -3.88 -4.46
CA VAL A 213 -2.10 -3.72 -5.28
C VAL A 213 -2.04 -4.87 -6.28
N ASN A 214 -2.12 -4.54 -7.56
CA ASN A 214 -1.93 -5.48 -8.65
C ASN A 214 -0.72 -5.01 -9.48
N VAL A 215 0.40 -5.71 -9.32
CA VAL A 215 1.67 -5.26 -9.89
C VAL A 215 2.17 -6.27 -10.91
N ASN A 216 2.02 -5.94 -12.18
CA ASN A 216 2.62 -6.69 -13.27
C ASN A 216 3.91 -5.99 -13.74
N PHE A 217 5.03 -6.27 -13.07
CA PHE A 217 6.32 -5.60 -13.36
C PHE A 217 7.00 -6.05 -14.65
N PHE A 218 6.59 -7.11 -15.29
CA PHE A 218 7.40 -7.73 -16.34
C PHE A 218 6.81 -7.67 -17.75
N GLY A 219 5.76 -6.87 -17.98
CA GLY A 219 5.30 -6.68 -19.38
C GLY A 219 5.04 -7.99 -20.16
N VAL A 220 4.86 -9.10 -19.45
CA VAL A 220 4.35 -10.32 -20.07
C VAL A 220 2.89 -10.03 -20.36
N HIS A 221 2.67 -9.46 -21.52
CA HIS A 221 1.35 -9.43 -22.14
C HIS A 221 0.92 -10.90 -22.30
N ASN A 222 0.28 -11.45 -21.27
CA ASN A 222 -0.61 -12.53 -21.53
C ASN A 222 -1.68 -11.91 -22.42
N GLU A 223 -1.66 -12.22 -23.70
CA GLU A 223 -2.74 -11.99 -24.67
C GLU A 223 -3.99 -12.74 -24.21
N GLY A 224 -4.53 -12.39 -23.08
CA GLY A 224 -5.68 -13.00 -22.44
C GLY A 224 -6.58 -11.92 -21.88
N ILE A 225 -7.82 -12.00 -22.24
CA ILE A 225 -8.98 -11.24 -21.78
C ILE A 225 -8.73 -10.65 -20.39
N GLY A 226 -8.72 -9.32 -20.26
CA GLY A 226 -8.50 -8.61 -19.00
C GLY A 226 -9.39 -9.11 -17.86
N GLY A 227 -8.89 -9.02 -16.64
CA GLY A 227 -9.65 -9.37 -15.45
C GLY A 227 -10.57 -8.23 -15.00
N SER A 228 -11.27 -8.44 -13.89
CA SER A 228 -12.13 -7.42 -13.30
C SER A 228 -11.97 -7.35 -11.78
N LEU A 229 -12.02 -6.14 -11.25
CA LEU A 229 -12.17 -5.88 -9.81
C LEU A 229 -13.52 -5.22 -9.56
N VAL A 230 -14.35 -5.86 -8.75
CA VAL A 230 -15.64 -5.30 -8.33
C VAL A 230 -15.60 -5.09 -6.82
N ILE A 231 -15.86 -3.86 -6.39
CA ILE A 231 -15.89 -3.47 -4.97
C ILE A 231 -17.30 -3.08 -4.58
N ASP A 232 -17.90 -3.86 -3.69
CA ASP A 232 -19.22 -3.60 -3.10
C ASP A 232 -19.07 -3.53 -1.58
N SER A 233 -18.63 -2.37 -1.07
CA SER A 233 -18.29 -2.15 0.33
C SER A 233 -18.74 -0.75 0.76
N PRO A 234 -20.00 -0.56 1.13
CA PRO A 234 -20.60 0.76 1.39
C PRO A 234 -19.97 1.51 2.57
N ALA A 235 -19.36 0.80 3.53
CA ALA A 235 -18.69 1.41 4.69
C ALA A 235 -17.25 1.87 4.39
N LEU A 236 -16.78 1.74 3.14
CA LEU A 236 -15.40 2.02 2.78
C LEU A 236 -15.08 3.52 2.91
N LYS A 237 -14.07 3.83 3.74
CA LYS A 237 -13.59 5.18 4.03
C LYS A 237 -12.21 5.45 3.45
N LYS A 238 -11.35 4.42 3.44
CA LYS A 238 -9.96 4.54 2.97
C LYS A 238 -9.71 3.55 1.85
N PHE A 239 -9.26 4.07 0.71
CA PHE A 239 -9.01 3.27 -0.48
C PHE A 239 -7.63 3.56 -1.03
N PHE A 240 -6.78 2.53 -1.04
CA PHE A 240 -5.44 2.56 -1.62
C PHE A 240 -5.43 1.59 -2.80
N TYR A 241 -5.25 2.14 -4.00
CA TYR A 241 -5.33 1.38 -5.24
C TYR A 241 -4.10 1.61 -6.10
N ARG A 242 -3.44 0.52 -6.46
CA ARG A 242 -2.31 0.48 -7.39
C ARG A 242 -2.53 -0.68 -8.35
N ASP A 243 -2.77 -0.38 -9.62
CA ASP A 243 -3.01 -1.40 -10.62
C ASP A 243 -2.18 -1.13 -11.88
N TYR A 244 -1.30 -2.07 -12.19
CA TYR A 244 -0.47 -2.06 -13.38
C TYR A 244 -1.02 -3.00 -14.47
N SER A 245 -2.11 -3.70 -14.18
CA SER A 245 -2.82 -4.53 -15.14
C SER A 245 -3.77 -3.69 -16.00
N GLU A 246 -4.32 -4.32 -17.01
CA GLU A 246 -5.37 -3.74 -17.84
C GLU A 246 -6.78 -4.15 -17.37
N ASP A 247 -6.88 -4.61 -16.11
CA ASP A 247 -8.14 -5.05 -15.53
C ASP A 247 -9.12 -3.88 -15.35
N SER A 248 -10.40 -4.14 -15.57
CA SER A 248 -11.45 -3.18 -15.27
C SER A 248 -11.67 -3.08 -13.75
N CYS A 249 -11.97 -1.88 -13.25
CA CYS A 249 -12.30 -1.67 -11.84
C CYS A 249 -13.65 -0.94 -11.71
N SER A 250 -14.56 -1.49 -10.92
CA SER A 250 -15.84 -0.85 -10.59
C SER A 250 -16.06 -0.77 -9.09
N ILE A 251 -16.65 0.35 -8.63
CA ILE A 251 -17.05 0.56 -7.26
C ILE A 251 -18.58 0.72 -7.23
N GLU A 252 -19.22 -0.21 -6.55
CA GLU A 252 -20.67 -0.20 -6.34
C GLU A 252 -21.03 0.62 -5.08
N ASN A 253 -22.32 0.93 -4.91
CA ASN A 253 -22.87 1.56 -3.68
C ASN A 253 -22.22 2.88 -3.23
N LYS A 254 -21.48 3.58 -4.09
CA LYS A 254 -20.92 4.93 -3.89
C LYS A 254 -20.48 5.22 -2.44
N PRO A 255 -19.45 4.56 -1.94
CA PRO A 255 -18.96 4.80 -0.58
C PRO A 255 -18.53 6.27 -0.40
N CYS A 256 -18.58 6.76 0.84
CA CYS A 256 -18.12 8.11 1.16
C CYS A 256 -16.66 8.05 1.63
N PHE A 257 -15.74 8.36 0.75
CA PHE A 257 -14.32 8.26 1.05
C PHE A 257 -13.81 9.45 1.87
N ASP A 258 -13.16 9.16 3.01
CA ASP A 258 -12.32 10.12 3.70
C ASP A 258 -11.02 10.31 2.92
N LYS A 259 -10.47 9.21 2.39
CA LYS A 259 -9.18 9.18 1.74
C LYS A 259 -9.11 8.18 0.59
N ALA A 260 -8.59 8.64 -0.55
CA ALA A 260 -8.22 7.78 -1.66
C ALA A 260 -6.78 8.07 -2.12
N ASP A 261 -6.03 7.00 -2.37
CA ASP A 261 -4.67 7.04 -2.94
C ASP A 261 -4.66 6.14 -4.18
N ILE A 262 -4.72 6.76 -5.37
CA ILE A 262 -4.90 6.08 -6.65
C ILE A 262 -3.63 6.22 -7.47
N GLY A 263 -3.05 5.10 -7.84
CA GLY A 263 -1.85 5.11 -8.67
C GLY A 263 -1.83 3.99 -9.70
N PHE A 264 -1.11 4.25 -10.78
CA PHE A 264 -0.89 3.31 -11.88
C PHE A 264 -2.16 2.77 -12.53
N LEU A 265 -3.23 3.56 -12.52
CA LEU A 265 -4.50 3.21 -13.14
C LEU A 265 -4.36 3.30 -14.66
N SER A 266 -4.48 2.16 -15.36
CA SER A 266 -4.29 2.09 -16.83
C SER A 266 -5.54 2.52 -17.59
N TYR A 267 -6.72 2.05 -17.20
CA TYR A 267 -7.99 2.30 -17.87
C TYR A 267 -9.11 2.60 -16.88
N PRO A 268 -9.11 3.82 -16.26
CA PRO A 268 -10.22 4.20 -15.41
C PRO A 268 -11.48 4.43 -16.26
N ASP A 269 -12.60 3.89 -15.83
CA ASP A 269 -13.88 4.26 -16.40
C ASP A 269 -14.53 5.44 -15.66
N ASP A 270 -15.53 6.06 -16.28
CA ASP A 270 -16.29 7.16 -15.70
C ASP A 270 -16.94 6.80 -14.36
N LYS A 271 -17.45 5.59 -14.24
CA LYS A 271 -18.14 5.14 -13.03
C LYS A 271 -17.19 5.03 -11.85
N PHE A 272 -16.01 4.46 -12.07
CA PHE A 272 -14.96 4.37 -11.06
C PHE A 272 -14.55 5.76 -10.55
N MET A 273 -14.20 6.67 -11.48
CA MET A 273 -13.74 8.00 -11.10
C MET A 273 -14.83 8.83 -10.42
N ARG A 274 -16.09 8.73 -10.87
CA ARG A 274 -17.23 9.39 -10.19
C ARG A 274 -17.48 8.82 -8.79
N SER A 275 -17.19 7.55 -8.55
CA SER A 275 -17.34 6.93 -7.23
C SER A 275 -16.40 7.52 -6.19
N ILE A 276 -15.22 8.02 -6.60
CA ILE A 276 -14.26 8.67 -5.70
C ILE A 276 -14.46 10.20 -5.57
N SER A 277 -15.44 10.78 -6.27
CA SER A 277 -15.67 12.24 -6.28
C SER A 277 -16.01 12.85 -4.90
N SER A 278 -16.46 12.05 -3.94
CA SER A 278 -16.78 12.48 -2.57
C SER A 278 -15.57 12.54 -1.63
N VAL A 279 -14.37 12.24 -2.12
CA VAL A 279 -13.15 12.14 -1.31
C VAL A 279 -12.77 13.48 -0.68
N MET A 280 -12.28 13.44 0.58
CA MET A 280 -11.74 14.61 1.26
C MET A 280 -10.22 14.76 1.08
N ASN A 281 -9.48 13.66 1.14
CA ASN A 281 -8.03 13.62 0.95
C ASN A 281 -7.70 12.71 -0.24
N PHE A 282 -7.19 13.30 -1.32
CA PHE A 282 -6.94 12.59 -2.56
C PHE A 282 -5.46 12.61 -2.93
N LYS A 283 -4.90 11.44 -3.17
CA LYS A 283 -3.60 11.30 -3.81
C LYS A 283 -3.78 10.62 -5.16
N LEU A 284 -3.28 11.27 -6.20
CA LEU A 284 -3.37 10.82 -7.58
C LEU A 284 -1.98 10.76 -8.22
N ASP A 285 -1.63 9.59 -8.73
CA ASP A 285 -0.49 9.46 -9.63
C ASP A 285 -0.95 9.82 -11.05
N LEU A 286 -0.53 11.00 -11.52
CA LEU A 286 -0.98 11.54 -12.79
C LEU A 286 -0.27 10.86 -13.96
N ARG A 287 -1.06 10.34 -14.89
CA ARG A 287 -0.63 9.68 -16.12
C ARG A 287 -1.54 10.12 -17.27
N THR A 288 -1.18 9.78 -18.50
CA THR A 288 -1.96 10.09 -19.69
C THR A 288 -3.42 9.63 -19.55
N ALA A 289 -3.65 8.45 -19.00
CA ALA A 289 -4.99 7.91 -18.79
C ALA A 289 -5.82 8.70 -17.76
N THR A 290 -5.20 9.33 -16.76
CA THR A 290 -5.90 10.04 -15.68
C THR A 290 -6.08 11.54 -15.94
N VAL A 291 -5.33 12.10 -16.89
CA VAL A 291 -5.39 13.53 -17.27
C VAL A 291 -6.80 13.96 -17.70
N VAL A 292 -7.47 13.12 -18.48
CA VAL A 292 -8.84 13.41 -18.99
C VAL A 292 -9.85 13.61 -17.86
N TRP A 293 -9.70 12.90 -16.76
CA TRP A 293 -10.63 12.90 -15.62
C TRP A 293 -10.55 14.16 -14.76
N CYS A 294 -9.41 14.83 -14.75
CA CYS A 294 -9.22 16.06 -14.00
C CYS A 294 -10.21 17.16 -14.43
N ASN A 295 -10.64 17.13 -15.67
CA ASN A 295 -11.57 18.11 -16.23
C ASN A 295 -13.04 17.70 -16.13
N ALA A 296 -13.33 16.41 -15.89
CA ALA A 296 -14.69 15.87 -16.03
C ALA A 296 -15.41 15.66 -14.69
N ILE A 297 -14.70 15.68 -13.55
CA ILE A 297 -15.25 15.29 -12.26
C ILE A 297 -15.15 16.43 -11.25
N ILE A 298 -16.28 16.72 -10.61
CA ILE A 298 -16.36 17.71 -9.54
C ILE A 298 -16.08 17.03 -8.20
N PHE A 299 -15.05 17.48 -7.51
CA PHE A 299 -14.63 17.03 -6.18
C PHE A 299 -15.11 18.01 -5.10
N SER A 300 -16.42 18.03 -4.83
CA SER A 300 -17.04 19.01 -3.96
C SER A 300 -16.57 18.96 -2.49
N LYS A 301 -16.04 17.84 -2.02
CA LYS A 301 -15.58 17.68 -0.63
C LYS A 301 -14.06 17.67 -0.50
N LEU A 302 -13.32 17.82 -1.59
CA LEU A 302 -11.86 17.71 -1.59
C LEU A 302 -11.23 18.90 -0.84
N MET A 303 -10.49 18.58 0.22
CA MET A 303 -9.77 19.55 1.05
C MET A 303 -8.25 19.45 0.85
N GLU A 304 -7.74 18.25 0.60
CA GLU A 304 -6.31 18.02 0.41
C GLU A 304 -6.09 17.18 -0.85
N CYS A 305 -5.21 17.66 -1.73
CA CYS A 305 -4.84 16.96 -2.96
C CYS A 305 -3.32 16.84 -3.08
N LYS A 306 -2.85 15.62 -3.32
CA LYS A 306 -1.47 15.35 -3.71
C LYS A 306 -1.44 14.77 -5.12
N VAL A 307 -0.77 15.45 -6.03
CA VAL A 307 -0.53 15.00 -7.40
C VAL A 307 0.92 14.55 -7.52
N THR A 308 1.14 13.29 -7.92
CA THR A 308 2.47 12.75 -8.21
C THR A 308 2.60 12.53 -9.71
N LEU A 309 3.65 13.06 -10.29
CA LEU A 309 3.93 12.93 -11.72
C LEU A 309 4.89 11.75 -11.93
N LEU A 310 4.50 10.76 -12.73
CA LEU A 310 5.28 9.55 -12.96
C LEU A 310 5.83 9.42 -14.38
N ALA A 311 5.32 10.20 -15.31
CA ALA A 311 5.70 10.18 -16.72
C ALA A 311 5.84 11.61 -17.26
N GLU A 312 6.55 11.74 -18.38
CA GLU A 312 6.54 12.95 -19.18
C GLU A 312 5.17 13.09 -19.83
N LEU A 313 4.41 14.06 -19.36
CA LEU A 313 3.10 14.38 -19.90
C LEU A 313 2.83 15.88 -19.71
N ASP A 314 1.95 16.41 -20.52
CA ASP A 314 1.46 17.76 -20.38
C ASP A 314 0.37 17.82 -19.31
N TRP A 315 0.76 18.14 -18.10
CA TRP A 315 -0.06 17.99 -16.89
C TRP A 315 -0.62 19.29 -16.34
N LEU A 316 -0.06 20.45 -16.75
CA LEU A 316 -0.45 21.74 -16.15
C LEU A 316 -1.92 22.10 -16.41
N GLU A 317 -2.40 21.89 -17.63
CA GLU A 317 -3.81 22.15 -17.96
C GLU A 317 -4.74 21.20 -17.19
N SER A 318 -4.34 19.93 -17.04
CA SER A 318 -5.10 18.96 -16.27
C SER A 318 -5.15 19.28 -14.79
N LEU A 319 -4.03 19.75 -14.23
CA LEU A 319 -4.01 20.24 -12.87
C LEU A 319 -4.98 21.40 -12.70
N MET A 320 -4.99 22.36 -13.62
CA MET A 320 -5.91 23.49 -13.54
C MET A 320 -7.37 23.07 -13.64
N GLY A 321 -7.69 22.08 -14.48
CA GLY A 321 -9.02 21.48 -14.52
C GLY A 321 -9.43 20.83 -13.20
N LEU A 322 -8.51 20.07 -12.57
CA LEU A 322 -8.74 19.53 -11.23
C LEU A 322 -9.01 20.62 -10.19
N LEU A 323 -8.26 21.73 -10.23
CA LEU A 323 -8.43 22.85 -9.30
C LEU A 323 -9.76 23.60 -9.53
N GLN A 324 -10.17 23.78 -10.79
CA GLN A 324 -11.49 24.35 -11.11
C GLN A 324 -12.64 23.50 -10.56
N ASN A 325 -12.45 22.17 -10.59
CA ASN A 325 -13.43 21.21 -10.12
C ASN A 325 -13.32 20.89 -8.62
N SER A 326 -12.45 21.58 -7.87
CA SER A 326 -12.20 21.36 -6.43
C SER A 326 -12.36 22.66 -5.63
N PRO A 327 -13.58 23.20 -5.51
CA PRO A 327 -13.79 24.55 -4.95
C PRO A 327 -13.37 24.68 -3.49
N ASN A 328 -13.38 23.60 -2.71
CA ASN A 328 -13.08 23.59 -1.27
C ASN A 328 -11.63 23.19 -0.93
N LEU A 329 -10.74 23.10 -1.93
CA LEU A 329 -9.36 22.66 -1.74
C LEU A 329 -8.57 23.67 -0.89
N LYS A 330 -7.97 23.16 0.20
CA LYS A 330 -7.14 23.93 1.14
C LYS A 330 -5.65 23.66 0.97
N VAL A 331 -5.31 22.45 0.58
CA VAL A 331 -3.91 21.99 0.53
C VAL A 331 -3.65 21.32 -0.82
N LEU A 332 -2.66 21.83 -1.53
CA LEU A 332 -2.20 21.26 -2.80
C LEU A 332 -0.72 20.88 -2.70
N PHE A 333 -0.41 19.61 -2.95
CA PHE A 333 0.95 19.10 -3.10
C PHE A 333 1.19 18.61 -4.52
N ILE A 334 2.29 19.05 -5.13
CA ILE A 334 2.78 18.58 -6.43
C ILE A 334 4.13 17.90 -6.22
N ASP A 335 4.27 16.67 -6.71
CA ASP A 335 5.51 15.90 -6.63
C ASP A 335 5.95 15.43 -8.01
N GLN A 336 7.00 16.06 -8.53
CA GLN A 336 7.62 15.67 -9.80
C GLN A 336 9.05 15.15 -9.66
N THR A 337 9.41 14.67 -8.47
CA THR A 337 10.77 14.17 -8.21
C THR A 337 11.11 12.91 -9.00
N LEU A 338 10.13 12.09 -9.31
CA LEU A 338 10.30 10.79 -9.98
C LEU A 338 10.49 10.89 -11.50
N ILE A 339 10.12 12.01 -12.12
CA ILE A 339 10.23 12.16 -13.56
C ILE A 339 11.68 12.44 -13.96
N ARG A 340 12.18 11.72 -14.94
CA ARG A 340 13.38 12.11 -15.71
C ARG A 340 12.88 12.90 -16.91
N LEU A 341 12.77 14.22 -16.75
CA LEU A 341 12.30 15.07 -17.83
C LEU A 341 13.41 15.31 -18.84
N ASP A 342 13.12 15.03 -20.11
CA ASP A 342 13.95 15.49 -21.23
C ASP A 342 13.94 17.04 -21.23
N GLU A 343 15.08 17.66 -21.44
CA GLU A 343 15.21 19.12 -21.53
C GLU A 343 14.33 19.71 -22.63
N ASN A 344 14.02 18.92 -23.66
CA ASN A 344 13.20 19.32 -24.81
C ASN A 344 11.68 19.13 -24.59
N PHE A 345 11.25 18.52 -23.49
CA PHE A 345 9.83 18.32 -23.24
C PHE A 345 9.14 19.67 -22.97
N SER A 346 8.20 20.05 -23.85
CA SER A 346 7.45 21.28 -23.74
C SER A 346 6.16 21.07 -22.95
N LEU A 347 5.97 21.85 -21.88
CA LEU A 347 4.69 21.95 -21.18
C LEU A 347 3.83 23.01 -21.89
N SER A 348 2.56 22.74 -22.08
CA SER A 348 1.58 23.74 -22.47
C SER A 348 1.03 24.41 -21.21
N TRP A 349 0.83 25.72 -21.31
CA TRP A 349 0.16 26.49 -20.29
C TRP A 349 -0.69 27.56 -20.96
N LYS A 350 -1.96 27.54 -20.66
CA LYS A 350 -2.89 28.59 -21.04
C LYS A 350 -3.56 29.08 -19.77
N GLU A 351 -3.54 30.38 -19.58
CA GLU A 351 -4.22 30.99 -18.44
C GLU A 351 -5.71 30.64 -18.47
N PRO A 352 -6.28 30.10 -17.38
CA PRO A 352 -7.67 29.72 -17.33
C PRO A 352 -8.59 30.92 -17.52
N SER A 353 -9.70 30.75 -18.22
CA SER A 353 -10.71 31.79 -18.44
C SER A 353 -11.40 32.28 -17.16
N SER A 354 -11.38 31.47 -16.12
CA SER A 354 -11.89 31.81 -14.80
C SER A 354 -10.95 31.33 -13.70
N VAL A 355 -10.85 32.10 -12.62
CA VAL A 355 -10.03 31.73 -11.46
C VAL A 355 -10.68 30.56 -10.71
N PRO A 356 -9.96 29.46 -10.41
CA PRO A 356 -10.49 28.39 -9.58
C PRO A 356 -11.04 28.90 -8.25
N GLY A 357 -12.24 28.44 -7.88
CA GLY A 357 -12.91 28.89 -6.65
C GLY A 357 -12.07 28.70 -5.39
N CYS A 358 -11.29 27.63 -5.33
CA CYS A 358 -10.39 27.36 -4.19
C CYS A 358 -9.32 28.43 -3.98
N PHE A 359 -8.80 29.08 -5.04
CA PHE A 359 -7.78 30.14 -4.90
C PHE A 359 -8.33 31.36 -4.18
N SER A 360 -9.56 31.73 -4.52
CA SER A 360 -10.18 32.92 -3.93
C SER A 360 -10.58 32.76 -2.47
N ALA A 361 -10.91 31.52 -2.03
CA ALA A 361 -11.60 31.31 -0.77
C ALA A 361 -10.90 30.32 0.20
N HIS A 362 -10.09 29.39 -0.28
CA HIS A 362 -9.74 28.23 0.56
C HIS A 362 -8.29 27.79 0.51
N LEU A 363 -7.51 27.99 -0.57
CA LEU A 363 -6.16 27.46 -0.70
C LEU A 363 -5.20 28.11 0.29
N GLU A 364 -4.79 27.34 1.30
CA GLU A 364 -3.92 27.79 2.40
C GLU A 364 -2.47 27.33 2.23
N ILE A 365 -2.28 26.14 1.67
CA ILE A 365 -0.96 25.52 1.51
C ILE A 365 -0.78 25.07 0.08
N PHE A 366 0.32 25.53 -0.52
CA PHE A 366 0.78 25.10 -1.83
C PHE A 366 2.23 24.64 -1.75
N ASP A 367 2.49 23.35 -1.92
CA ASP A 367 3.84 22.79 -1.89
C ASP A 367 4.14 22.11 -3.23
N TRP A 368 5.30 22.45 -3.82
CA TRP A 368 5.79 21.86 -5.06
C TRP A 368 7.18 21.27 -4.87
N LYS A 369 7.31 19.96 -5.05
CA LYS A 369 8.55 19.22 -4.92
C LYS A 369 9.09 18.81 -6.27
N GLY A 370 10.40 19.04 -6.49
CA GLY A 370 11.06 18.69 -7.73
C GLY A 370 10.91 19.76 -8.84
N TYR A 371 10.65 21.02 -8.47
CA TYR A 371 10.55 22.17 -9.38
C TYR A 371 11.83 22.34 -10.21
N ILE A 372 11.69 22.66 -11.52
CA ILE A 372 12.82 22.78 -12.47
C ILE A 372 12.97 24.21 -13.02
N GLY A 373 11.91 25.03 -12.93
CA GLY A 373 11.94 26.41 -13.39
C GLY A 373 11.69 26.60 -14.89
N ARG A 374 10.94 25.72 -15.53
CA ARG A 374 10.50 25.88 -16.92
C ARG A 374 9.62 27.12 -17.06
N SER A 375 9.60 27.74 -18.25
CA SER A 375 8.79 28.94 -18.50
C SER A 375 7.34 28.74 -18.08
N LYS A 376 6.72 27.63 -18.49
CA LYS A 376 5.31 27.34 -18.18
C LYS A 376 5.05 27.01 -16.71
N GLU A 377 6.01 26.41 -16.01
CA GLU A 377 5.94 26.22 -14.56
C GLU A 377 5.97 27.58 -13.83
N LYS A 378 6.82 28.51 -14.27
CA LYS A 378 6.88 29.88 -13.72
C LYS A 378 5.58 30.63 -13.93
N GLU A 379 5.01 30.55 -15.14
CA GLU A 379 3.72 31.15 -15.46
C GLU A 379 2.61 30.64 -14.56
N ALA A 380 2.56 29.29 -14.36
CA ALA A 380 1.59 28.65 -13.49
C ALA A 380 1.73 29.07 -12.01
N ILE A 381 2.96 29.11 -11.48
CA ILE A 381 3.21 29.58 -10.10
C ILE A 381 2.82 31.04 -9.94
N LYS A 382 3.21 31.90 -10.91
CA LYS A 382 2.82 33.32 -10.91
C LYS A 382 1.31 33.48 -10.85
N TYR A 383 0.57 32.69 -11.64
CA TYR A 383 -0.89 32.70 -11.64
C TYR A 383 -1.47 32.25 -10.29
N ILE A 384 -0.94 31.16 -9.71
CA ILE A 384 -1.37 30.68 -8.39
C ILE A 384 -1.14 31.75 -7.32
N PHE A 385 0.04 32.39 -7.31
CA PHE A 385 0.38 33.42 -6.33
C PHE A 385 -0.49 34.68 -6.47
N ALA A 386 -0.80 35.08 -7.70
CA ALA A 386 -1.60 36.25 -7.98
C ALA A 386 -3.09 36.09 -7.61
N ASN A 387 -3.59 34.83 -7.54
CA ASN A 387 -5.00 34.58 -7.35
C ASN A 387 -5.35 33.94 -5.99
N SER A 388 -4.35 33.41 -5.24
CA SER A 388 -4.59 32.68 -3.97
C SER A 388 -4.62 33.63 -2.78
N LYS A 389 -5.81 34.15 -2.45
CA LYS A 389 -6.02 35.15 -1.39
C LYS A 389 -5.80 34.60 0.02
N CYS A 390 -6.06 33.32 0.25
CA CYS A 390 -5.97 32.66 1.57
C CYS A 390 -4.63 31.96 1.79
N LEU A 391 -3.67 32.08 0.87
CA LEU A 391 -2.40 31.38 0.95
C LEU A 391 -1.60 31.79 2.19
N LYS A 392 -1.27 30.81 3.03
CA LYS A 392 -0.46 30.97 4.25
C LYS A 392 0.98 30.53 4.01
N ARG A 393 1.15 29.47 3.22
CA ARG A 393 2.45 28.87 2.94
C ARG A 393 2.56 28.42 1.48
N ALA A 394 3.68 28.77 0.85
CA ALA A 394 4.12 28.17 -0.40
C ALA A 394 5.50 27.55 -0.20
N GLY A 395 5.59 26.22 -0.31
CA GLY A 395 6.83 25.47 -0.20
C GLY A 395 7.33 25.03 -1.58
N ILE A 396 8.55 25.40 -1.97
CA ILE A 396 9.11 24.98 -3.26
C ILE A 396 10.46 24.32 -3.04
N SER A 397 10.55 23.06 -3.47
CA SER A 397 11.79 22.29 -3.45
C SER A 397 12.27 22.07 -4.88
N MET A 398 13.50 22.54 -5.18
CA MET A 398 14.11 22.34 -6.48
C MET A 398 14.51 20.89 -6.69
N LYS A 399 14.54 20.47 -7.94
CA LYS A 399 14.98 19.12 -8.28
C LYS A 399 16.45 18.92 -7.89
N SER A 400 16.77 17.75 -7.37
CA SER A 400 18.12 17.43 -6.88
C SER A 400 19.19 17.52 -7.94
N SER A 401 18.85 17.20 -9.21
CA SER A 401 19.76 17.26 -10.36
C SER A 401 20.11 18.66 -10.84
N CYS A 402 19.41 19.72 -10.40
CA CYS A 402 19.72 21.10 -10.79
C CYS A 402 21.00 21.58 -10.12
N LYS A 403 21.84 22.32 -10.91
CA LYS A 403 23.07 22.95 -10.42
C LYS A 403 22.74 24.03 -9.38
N LEU A 404 23.66 24.28 -8.45
CA LEU A 404 23.46 25.22 -7.34
C LEU A 404 23.12 26.64 -7.84
N GLU A 405 23.88 27.14 -8.81
CA GLU A 405 23.66 28.47 -9.43
C GLU A 405 22.25 28.61 -10.03
N ALA A 406 21.79 27.53 -10.71
CA ALA A 406 20.43 27.50 -11.27
C ALA A 406 19.38 27.52 -10.17
N LYS A 407 19.59 26.82 -9.06
CA LYS A 407 18.69 26.84 -7.89
C LYS A 407 18.60 28.22 -7.28
N GLU A 408 19.73 28.88 -7.06
CA GLU A 408 19.77 30.25 -6.52
C GLU A 408 19.05 31.27 -7.44
N LYS A 409 19.25 31.13 -8.75
CA LYS A 409 18.53 31.96 -9.73
C LYS A 409 17.02 31.74 -9.65
N MET A 410 16.57 30.49 -9.63
CA MET A 410 15.15 30.14 -9.49
C MET A 410 14.55 30.66 -8.18
N MET A 411 15.27 30.57 -7.07
CA MET A 411 14.83 31.12 -5.78
C MET A 411 14.61 32.62 -5.85
N LYS A 412 15.57 33.39 -6.37
CA LYS A 412 15.44 34.83 -6.55
C LYS A 412 14.26 35.21 -7.46
N GLU A 413 14.06 34.45 -8.55
CA GLU A 413 12.92 34.68 -9.46
C GLU A 413 11.59 34.46 -8.73
N LEU A 414 11.47 33.39 -7.95
CA LEU A 414 10.25 33.08 -7.18
C LEU A 414 9.99 34.09 -6.06
N GLU A 415 11.03 34.56 -5.39
CA GLU A 415 10.94 35.60 -4.35
C GLU A 415 10.43 36.94 -4.93
N SER A 416 10.82 37.25 -6.18
CA SER A 416 10.38 38.48 -6.87
C SER A 416 8.92 38.47 -7.36
N MET A 417 8.27 37.28 -7.36
CA MET A 417 6.87 37.16 -7.77
C MET A 417 5.92 37.78 -6.75
N SER A 418 5.03 38.64 -7.22
CA SER A 418 4.00 39.25 -6.37
C SER A 418 3.01 38.18 -5.89
N ARG A 419 2.65 38.22 -4.61
CA ARG A 419 1.65 37.38 -3.98
C ARG A 419 0.49 38.21 -3.48
N VAL A 420 -0.73 37.86 -3.86
CA VAL A 420 -1.93 38.59 -3.39
C VAL A 420 -2.11 38.44 -1.87
N SER A 421 -1.73 37.31 -1.30
CA SER A 421 -1.65 37.09 0.16
C SER A 421 -0.30 37.60 0.68
N THR A 422 -0.29 38.81 1.21
CA THR A 422 0.94 39.49 1.72
C THR A 422 1.53 38.77 2.97
N SER A 423 0.72 38.05 3.71
CA SER A 423 1.15 37.25 4.88
C SER A 423 1.69 35.86 4.54
N SER A 424 1.66 35.46 3.26
CA SER A 424 2.12 34.14 2.85
C SER A 424 3.63 33.99 2.99
N GLN A 425 4.05 32.88 3.61
CA GLN A 425 5.45 32.50 3.72
C GLN A 425 5.87 31.72 2.48
N LEU A 426 6.97 32.12 1.83
CA LEU A 426 7.62 31.33 0.78
C LEU A 426 8.81 30.61 1.40
N LEU A 427 8.79 29.27 1.32
CA LEU A 427 9.79 28.40 1.91
C LEU A 427 10.51 27.60 0.82
N PHE A 428 11.83 27.63 0.88
CA PHE A 428 12.66 26.75 0.04
C PHE A 428 13.27 25.69 0.93
N SER A 429 12.98 24.43 0.67
CA SER A 429 13.51 23.31 1.47
C SER A 429 13.89 22.15 0.58
N SER A 430 15.05 21.58 0.82
CA SER A 430 15.42 20.27 0.27
C SER A 430 14.64 19.11 0.92
N GLN A 431 13.96 19.38 2.03
CA GLN A 431 13.24 18.42 2.88
C GLN A 431 11.80 18.84 3.14
N LEU A 432 11.07 19.26 2.09
CA LEU A 432 9.61 19.34 2.21
C LEU A 432 9.08 17.92 2.45
N GLU A 433 8.89 17.58 3.71
CA GLU A 433 8.18 16.35 4.06
C GLU A 433 6.68 16.62 3.89
N PHE A 434 6.09 16.01 2.89
CA PHE A 434 4.65 15.90 2.83
C PHE A 434 4.18 15.08 4.04
N PRO A 435 3.08 15.46 4.68
CA PRO A 435 2.52 14.65 5.75
C PRO A 435 2.46 13.19 5.30
N LYS A 436 3.00 12.29 6.11
CA LYS A 436 2.85 10.85 5.86
C LYS A 436 1.36 10.55 5.94
N VAL A 437 0.83 10.28 4.78
CA VAL A 437 -0.59 9.98 4.58
C VAL A 437 -0.88 8.55 5.01
#